data_d1320dacadbbe445268e1ed1947d7b7d
#
_entry.id   d1320dacadbbe445268e1ed1947d7b7d
#
_cell.length_a   1.000
_cell.length_b   1.000
_cell.length_c   1.000
_cell.angle_alpha   90.00
_cell.angle_beta   90.00
_cell.angle_gamma   90.00
#
_symmetry.space_group_name_H-M   'P 1'
#
loop_
_entity.id
_entity.type
_entity.pdbx_description
1 polymer ?
#
loop_
_entity_poly.entity_id
_entity_poly.type
_entity_poly.pdbx_seq_one_letter_code
_entity_poly.pdbx_strand_id
1 'polypeptide(L)'
;MERWALVSGLCGDLDLYEQIQSDLKRKRGTAHLFMLGDMVSPDRDCNALLSRLRQPKRGDLQPNCIYGWWEEQLLAEHGYRGGQKPEALDRDNEATTMQKLREAVNVDHLNWLASLQFGFVELDCGLIHGSSADVGDQLLETTSPLILLDRLTRLDVNRLFTARSGRQFHLQLNGGTIQSKVKDHASEEQQEHTVPKRSVICIGSGANYTLYDPASDHIEFLSVSGRSGRFNLGFG
;
A
#
# COMPACT_ATOMS: atom_id res chain seq x y z
N MET A 1 -13.51 3.39 -19.11
CA MET A 1 -13.39 3.34 -17.64
C MET A 1 -11.94 3.05 -17.33
N GLU A 2 -11.35 3.87 -16.49
CA GLU A 2 -9.92 3.79 -16.16
C GLU A 2 -9.78 3.06 -14.83
N ARG A 3 -9.41 1.77 -14.88
CA ARG A 3 -9.17 0.95 -13.69
C ARG A 3 -7.76 1.17 -13.16
N TRP A 4 -7.60 1.03 -11.86
CA TRP A 4 -6.34 1.09 -11.17
C TRP A 4 -5.83 -0.30 -10.86
N ALA A 5 -4.57 -0.56 -11.18
CA ALA A 5 -3.84 -1.72 -10.70
C ALA A 5 -3.04 -1.30 -9.46
N LEU A 6 -3.22 -2.03 -8.36
CA LEU A 6 -2.59 -1.78 -7.07
C LEU A 6 -1.68 -2.96 -6.75
N VAL A 7 -0.39 -2.71 -6.63
CA VAL A 7 0.68 -3.73 -6.46
C VAL A 7 1.55 -3.33 -5.29
N SER A 8 2.08 -4.30 -4.55
CA SER A 8 3.05 -4.07 -3.47
C SER A 8 3.92 -5.31 -3.24
N GLY A 9 5.01 -5.15 -2.48
CA GLY A 9 5.79 -6.28 -1.97
C GLY A 9 6.51 -7.07 -3.04
N LEU A 10 7.03 -6.41 -4.08
CA LEU A 10 7.83 -7.06 -5.12
C LEU A 10 9.22 -7.48 -4.63
N CYS A 11 9.74 -6.85 -3.58
CA CYS A 11 10.96 -7.27 -2.89
C CYS A 11 12.13 -7.58 -3.84
N GLY A 12 12.40 -6.71 -4.82
CA GLY A 12 13.48 -6.89 -5.81
C GLY A 12 13.14 -7.84 -6.97
N ASP A 13 11.94 -8.44 -7.04
CA ASP A 13 11.57 -9.42 -8.05
C ASP A 13 11.17 -8.76 -9.37
N LEU A 14 12.13 -8.58 -10.27
CA LEU A 14 11.88 -8.03 -11.60
C LEU A 14 11.02 -8.96 -12.46
N ASP A 15 11.24 -10.29 -12.38
CA ASP A 15 10.48 -11.26 -13.19
C ASP A 15 9.01 -11.23 -12.81
N LEU A 16 8.71 -11.14 -11.52
CA LEU A 16 7.35 -10.98 -11.01
C LEU A 16 6.70 -9.69 -11.51
N TYR A 17 7.43 -8.57 -11.46
CA TYR A 17 6.95 -7.30 -12.00
C TYR A 17 6.62 -7.40 -13.50
N GLU A 18 7.47 -8.03 -14.30
CA GLU A 18 7.24 -8.23 -15.74
C GLU A 18 6.03 -9.14 -16.01
N GLN A 19 5.80 -10.14 -15.17
CA GLN A 19 4.60 -10.98 -15.24
C GLN A 19 3.33 -10.17 -14.94
N ILE A 20 3.35 -9.34 -13.90
CA ILE A 20 2.23 -8.44 -13.58
C ILE A 20 1.97 -7.48 -14.74
N GLN A 21 2.98 -6.81 -15.28
CA GLN A 21 2.83 -5.92 -16.44
C GLN A 21 2.24 -6.66 -17.66
N SER A 22 2.69 -7.89 -17.91
CA SER A 22 2.14 -8.72 -18.98
C SER A 22 0.67 -9.08 -18.75
N ASP A 23 0.28 -9.35 -17.51
CA ASP A 23 -1.11 -9.64 -17.16
C ASP A 23 -1.99 -8.39 -17.30
N LEU A 24 -1.52 -7.23 -16.84
CA LEU A 24 -2.22 -5.94 -16.94
C LEU A 24 -2.52 -5.54 -18.39
N LYS A 25 -1.62 -5.85 -19.35
CA LYS A 25 -1.87 -5.62 -20.78
C LYS A 25 -3.07 -6.39 -21.32
N ARG A 26 -3.41 -7.52 -20.70
CA ARG A 26 -4.58 -8.35 -21.05
C ARG A 26 -5.87 -7.88 -20.36
N LYS A 27 -5.74 -7.09 -19.30
CA LYS A 27 -6.86 -6.56 -18.50
C LYS A 27 -7.36 -5.26 -19.12
N ARG A 28 -8.49 -5.32 -19.84
CA ARG A 28 -9.07 -4.14 -20.52
C ARG A 28 -9.39 -3.02 -19.53
N GLY A 29 -9.08 -1.79 -19.92
CA GLY A 29 -9.42 -0.58 -19.17
C GLY A 29 -8.50 -0.30 -17.98
N THR A 30 -7.41 -1.04 -17.77
CA THR A 30 -6.40 -0.68 -16.77
C THR A 30 -5.57 0.47 -17.32
N ALA A 31 -5.61 1.63 -16.66
CA ALA A 31 -4.97 2.86 -17.08
C ALA A 31 -3.90 3.34 -16.11
N HIS A 32 -4.02 3.02 -14.83
CA HIS A 32 -3.11 3.47 -13.80
C HIS A 32 -2.51 2.28 -13.06
N LEU A 33 -1.22 2.38 -12.74
CA LEU A 33 -0.50 1.42 -11.90
C LEU A 33 0.03 2.16 -10.67
N PHE A 34 -0.37 1.71 -9.48
CA PHE A 34 0.14 2.20 -8.21
C PHE A 34 0.97 1.11 -7.54
N MET A 35 2.20 1.46 -7.17
CA MET A 35 3.12 0.61 -6.43
C MET A 35 3.14 1.07 -4.97
N LEU A 36 2.50 0.31 -4.09
CA LEU A 36 2.34 0.64 -2.68
C LEU A 36 3.48 0.08 -1.81
N GLY A 37 4.72 0.37 -2.20
CA GLY A 37 5.92 0.09 -1.41
C GLY A 37 6.37 -1.36 -1.37
N ASP A 38 7.39 -1.60 -0.54
CA ASP A 38 8.11 -2.86 -0.42
C ASP A 38 8.66 -3.36 -1.78
N MET A 39 9.26 -2.43 -2.53
CA MET A 39 9.98 -2.72 -3.76
C MET A 39 11.36 -3.30 -3.48
N VAL A 40 11.95 -2.96 -2.32
CA VAL A 40 13.24 -3.46 -1.87
C VAL A 40 13.11 -4.54 -0.81
N SER A 41 14.20 -5.29 -0.58
CA SER A 41 14.28 -6.37 0.40
C SER A 41 15.75 -6.66 0.69
N PRO A 42 16.11 -7.14 1.89
CA PRO A 42 17.47 -7.57 2.21
C PRO A 42 17.90 -8.87 1.52
N ASP A 43 16.97 -9.62 0.94
CA ASP A 43 17.23 -10.98 0.47
C ASP A 43 17.58 -11.05 -1.03
N ARG A 44 17.59 -9.91 -1.74
CA ARG A 44 17.75 -9.87 -3.19
C ARG A 44 18.36 -8.54 -3.65
N ASP A 45 19.15 -8.58 -4.73
CA ASP A 45 19.52 -7.36 -5.46
C ASP A 45 18.27 -6.70 -6.07
N CYS A 46 18.02 -5.47 -5.67
CA CYS A 46 16.82 -4.73 -6.06
C CYS A 46 17.05 -3.76 -7.24
N ASN A 47 18.30 -3.58 -7.66
CA ASN A 47 18.67 -2.53 -8.62
C ASN A 47 18.01 -2.71 -9.99
N ALA A 48 17.88 -3.94 -10.47
CA ALA A 48 17.22 -4.23 -11.75
C ALA A 48 15.72 -3.86 -11.73
N LEU A 49 15.00 -4.21 -10.65
CA LEU A 49 13.61 -3.84 -10.47
C LEU A 49 13.46 -2.31 -10.35
N LEU A 50 14.28 -1.65 -9.51
CA LEU A 50 14.20 -0.20 -9.30
C LEU A 50 14.48 0.57 -10.59
N SER A 51 15.47 0.13 -11.39
CA SER A 51 15.73 0.70 -12.71
C SER A 51 14.50 0.57 -13.63
N ARG A 52 13.82 -0.57 -13.57
CA ARG A 52 12.66 -0.89 -14.38
C ARG A 52 11.41 -0.10 -13.99
N LEU A 53 11.22 0.15 -12.70
CA LEU A 53 10.13 1.00 -12.19
C LEU A 53 10.34 2.48 -12.60
N ARG A 54 11.58 2.96 -12.57
CA ARG A 54 11.93 4.32 -13.01
C ARG A 54 11.84 4.51 -14.52
N GLN A 55 12.15 3.47 -15.30
CA GLN A 55 12.16 3.49 -16.76
C GLN A 55 11.38 2.30 -17.33
N PRO A 56 10.04 2.39 -17.37
CA PRO A 56 9.20 1.33 -17.94
C PRO A 56 9.51 1.08 -19.40
N LYS A 57 9.34 -0.17 -19.87
CA LYS A 57 9.44 -0.50 -21.30
C LYS A 57 8.27 0.10 -22.07
N ARG A 58 8.48 0.29 -23.37
CA ARG A 58 7.43 0.76 -24.25
C ARG A 58 6.19 -0.15 -24.15
N GLY A 59 5.04 0.46 -23.87
CA GLY A 59 3.78 -0.24 -23.74
C GLY A 59 3.49 -0.84 -22.35
N ASP A 60 4.37 -0.61 -21.38
CA ASP A 60 4.05 -0.87 -19.97
C ASP A 60 3.31 0.32 -19.35
N LEU A 61 2.55 0.05 -18.30
CA LEU A 61 2.01 1.11 -17.46
C LEU A 61 3.14 1.74 -16.63
N GLN A 62 3.17 3.08 -16.62
CA GLN A 62 4.07 3.83 -15.74
C GLN A 62 3.59 3.67 -14.30
N PRO A 63 4.42 3.16 -13.37
CA PRO A 63 4.01 3.03 -11.98
C PRO A 63 4.11 4.38 -11.25
N ASN A 64 3.07 4.69 -10.46
CA ASN A 64 3.12 5.72 -9.42
C ASN A 64 3.54 5.04 -8.13
N CYS A 65 4.75 5.32 -7.66
CA CYS A 65 5.34 4.63 -6.52
C CYS A 65 5.27 5.46 -5.25
N ILE A 66 4.98 4.79 -4.14
CA ILE A 66 5.18 5.29 -2.78
C ILE A 66 6.20 4.39 -2.08
N TYR A 67 6.79 4.89 -0.99
CA TYR A 67 7.67 4.01 -0.20
C TYR A 67 6.86 3.10 0.73
N GLY A 68 7.41 1.91 1.01
CA GLY A 68 6.90 0.95 1.97
C GLY A 68 7.78 0.85 3.21
N TRP A 69 7.56 -0.22 3.97
CA TRP A 69 8.27 -0.42 5.23
C TRP A 69 9.77 -0.69 5.01
N TRP A 70 10.14 -1.50 4.01
CA TRP A 70 11.54 -1.77 3.71
C TRP A 70 12.28 -0.54 3.20
N GLU A 71 11.65 0.28 2.35
CA GLU A 71 12.22 1.55 1.91
C GLU A 71 12.44 2.48 3.09
N GLU A 72 11.51 2.56 4.04
CA GLU A 72 11.66 3.41 5.23
C GLU A 72 12.84 2.97 6.10
N GLN A 73 13.00 1.64 6.35
CA GLN A 73 14.15 1.11 7.08
C GLN A 73 15.48 1.50 6.39
N LEU A 74 15.56 1.29 5.08
CA LEU A 74 16.74 1.65 4.29
C LEU A 74 17.04 3.15 4.36
N LEU A 75 16.04 3.99 4.21
CA LEU A 75 16.17 5.46 4.24
C LEU A 75 16.56 5.96 5.63
N ALA A 76 16.00 5.41 6.69
CA ALA A 76 16.34 5.74 8.07
C ALA A 76 17.82 5.41 8.37
N GLU A 77 18.29 4.25 7.92
CA GLU A 77 19.69 3.82 8.07
C GLU A 77 20.67 4.75 7.36
N HIS A 78 20.26 5.35 6.25
CA HIS A 78 21.06 6.35 5.51
C HIS A 78 20.82 7.80 5.99
N GLY A 79 20.08 8.01 7.06
CA GLY A 79 19.85 9.32 7.66
C GLY A 79 18.90 10.25 6.87
N TYR A 80 18.16 9.73 5.88
CA TYR A 80 17.20 10.52 5.11
C TYR A 80 15.94 10.91 5.90
N ARG A 81 15.69 10.25 7.02
CA ARG A 81 14.47 10.39 7.82
C ARG A 81 14.73 10.93 9.22
N GLY A 82 15.52 12.00 9.33
CA GLY A 82 15.63 12.77 10.57
C GLY A 82 16.14 12.01 11.81
N GLY A 83 16.88 10.92 11.63
CA GLY A 83 17.44 10.16 12.74
C GLY A 83 16.45 9.26 13.47
N GLN A 84 15.28 9.00 12.92
CA GLN A 84 14.43 7.90 13.39
C GLN A 84 15.20 6.59 13.19
N LYS A 85 15.43 5.87 14.30
CA LYS A 85 16.01 4.54 14.23
C LYS A 85 15.04 3.63 13.51
N PRO A 86 15.53 2.71 12.66
CA PRO A 86 14.69 1.66 12.10
C PRO A 86 13.87 1.01 13.21
N GLU A 87 12.61 0.78 12.97
CA GLU A 87 11.77 0.01 13.89
C GLU A 87 12.41 -1.35 14.09
N ALA A 88 12.49 -1.83 15.33
CA ALA A 88 13.30 -2.98 15.69
C ALA A 88 12.97 -4.20 14.83
N LEU A 89 13.80 -4.43 13.82
CA LEU A 89 13.99 -5.77 13.26
C LEU A 89 14.46 -6.65 14.42
N ASP A 90 14.02 -7.89 14.46
CA ASP A 90 14.38 -8.86 15.48
C ASP A 90 15.86 -8.69 15.91
N ARG A 91 16.09 -8.33 17.18
CA ARG A 91 17.36 -7.79 17.70
C ARG A 91 18.58 -8.68 17.42
N ASP A 92 18.35 -9.99 17.23
CA ASP A 92 19.42 -10.96 17.02
C ASP A 92 19.96 -10.95 15.57
N ASN A 93 19.20 -10.41 14.60
CA ASN A 93 19.55 -10.38 13.18
C ASN A 93 19.57 -8.97 12.56
N GLU A 94 19.32 -7.92 13.34
CA GLU A 94 19.15 -6.55 12.84
C GLU A 94 20.35 -6.06 12.02
N ALA A 95 21.55 -6.19 12.57
CA ALA A 95 22.76 -5.70 11.91
C ALA A 95 23.01 -6.40 10.56
N THR A 96 22.82 -7.71 10.50
CA THR A 96 23.01 -8.50 9.28
C THR A 96 21.96 -8.17 8.23
N THR A 97 20.70 -8.02 8.64
CA THR A 97 19.59 -7.67 7.75
C THR A 97 19.76 -6.27 7.18
N MET A 98 20.18 -5.31 8.01
CA MET A 98 20.45 -3.93 7.58
C MET A 98 21.65 -3.84 6.63
N GLN A 99 22.71 -4.62 6.88
CA GLN A 99 23.84 -4.70 5.96
C GLN A 99 23.40 -5.22 4.59
N LYS A 100 22.67 -6.34 4.54
CA LYS A 100 22.13 -6.89 3.30
C LYS A 100 21.23 -5.90 2.57
N LEU A 101 20.36 -5.19 3.29
CA LEU A 101 19.48 -4.19 2.71
C LEU A 101 20.26 -3.03 2.08
N ARG A 102 21.36 -2.58 2.71
CA ARG A 102 22.26 -1.57 2.13
C ARG A 102 22.92 -2.07 0.85
N GLU A 103 23.36 -3.33 0.83
CA GLU A 103 24.02 -3.94 -0.33
C GLU A 103 23.03 -4.20 -1.49
N ALA A 104 21.73 -4.33 -1.19
CA ALA A 104 20.67 -4.60 -2.17
C ALA A 104 20.34 -3.40 -3.07
N VAL A 105 20.74 -2.17 -2.69
CA VAL A 105 20.35 -0.93 -3.37
C VAL A 105 21.56 -0.02 -3.56
N ASN A 106 21.81 0.42 -4.80
CA ASN A 106 22.86 1.38 -5.08
C ASN A 106 22.44 2.84 -4.76
N VAL A 107 23.42 3.75 -4.70
CA VAL A 107 23.22 5.16 -4.32
C VAL A 107 22.28 5.90 -5.28
N ASP A 108 22.29 5.58 -6.57
CA ASP A 108 21.46 6.26 -7.55
C ASP A 108 19.97 5.98 -7.34
N HIS A 109 19.66 4.77 -6.87
CA HIS A 109 18.29 4.40 -6.51
C HIS A 109 17.87 4.93 -5.15
N LEU A 110 18.81 5.03 -4.21
CA LEU A 110 18.54 5.55 -2.86
C LEU A 110 17.95 6.97 -2.89
N ASN A 111 18.54 7.85 -3.71
CA ASN A 111 18.05 9.22 -3.89
C ASN A 111 16.62 9.25 -4.46
N TRP A 112 16.32 8.36 -5.40
CA TRP A 112 14.98 8.23 -5.94
C TRP A 112 14.00 7.73 -4.87
N LEU A 113 14.35 6.68 -4.13
CA LEU A 113 13.52 6.17 -3.04
C LEU A 113 13.23 7.24 -1.98
N ALA A 114 14.23 8.08 -1.66
CA ALA A 114 14.08 9.21 -0.73
C ALA A 114 13.11 10.29 -1.24
N SER A 115 12.90 10.39 -2.55
CA SER A 115 11.96 11.34 -3.16
C SER A 115 10.51 10.84 -3.20
N LEU A 116 10.27 9.56 -2.88
CA LEU A 116 8.93 8.98 -2.89
C LEU A 116 8.06 9.53 -1.76
N GLN A 117 6.77 9.65 -2.03
CA GLN A 117 5.79 10.11 -1.07
C GLN A 117 5.34 8.97 -0.13
N PHE A 118 4.77 9.34 1.00
CA PHE A 118 4.16 8.43 1.97
C PHE A 118 2.92 7.73 1.41
N GLY A 119 2.14 8.43 0.59
CA GLY A 119 0.90 7.94 0.02
C GLY A 119 0.29 8.92 -0.98
N PHE A 120 -0.78 8.50 -1.60
CA PHE A 120 -1.62 9.31 -2.47
C PHE A 120 -3.03 9.40 -1.90
N VAL A 121 -3.69 10.52 -2.16
CA VAL A 121 -5.15 10.65 -2.04
C VAL A 121 -5.67 10.96 -3.43
N GLU A 122 -6.37 10.00 -4.01
CA GLU A 122 -6.93 10.09 -5.35
C GLU A 122 -8.44 9.85 -5.30
N LEU A 123 -9.23 10.78 -5.82
CA LEU A 123 -10.67 10.79 -5.66
C LEU A 123 -11.02 10.75 -4.16
N ASP A 124 -11.69 9.69 -3.71
CA ASP A 124 -12.10 9.43 -2.34
C ASP A 124 -11.35 8.23 -1.74
N CYS A 125 -10.12 8.00 -2.20
CA CYS A 125 -9.30 6.84 -1.88
C CYS A 125 -7.94 7.27 -1.34
N GLY A 126 -7.56 6.77 -0.16
CA GLY A 126 -6.19 6.81 0.35
C GLY A 126 -5.42 5.58 -0.14
N LEU A 127 -4.25 5.78 -0.72
CA LEU A 127 -3.34 4.74 -1.22
C LEU A 127 -2.05 4.82 -0.40
N ILE A 128 -1.85 3.91 0.55
CA ILE A 128 -0.73 3.94 1.50
C ILE A 128 -0.21 2.51 1.71
N HIS A 129 1.07 2.35 2.04
CA HIS A 129 1.62 1.02 2.34
C HIS A 129 1.06 0.45 3.64
N GLY A 130 1.19 1.17 4.75
CA GLY A 130 0.66 0.82 6.07
C GLY A 130 -0.72 1.42 6.31
N SER A 131 -0.75 2.51 7.10
CA SER A 131 -1.97 3.29 7.32
C SER A 131 -1.66 4.79 7.43
N SER A 132 -2.69 5.60 7.66
CA SER A 132 -2.52 7.04 7.91
C SER A 132 -1.77 7.37 9.21
N ALA A 133 -1.48 6.40 10.05
CA ALA A 133 -0.70 6.58 11.26
C ALA A 133 0.78 6.38 11.02
N ASP A 134 1.13 5.32 10.29
CA ASP A 134 2.52 4.91 10.10
C ASP A 134 2.63 3.94 8.91
N VAL A 135 3.82 3.89 8.25
CA VAL A 135 4.09 2.95 7.17
C VAL A 135 4.17 1.50 7.66
N GLY A 136 4.55 1.28 8.91
CA GLY A 136 4.61 -0.02 9.57
C GLY A 136 3.27 -0.48 10.17
N ASP A 137 2.27 0.42 10.28
CA ASP A 137 0.96 0.09 10.87
C ASP A 137 0.22 -0.95 10.03
N GLN A 138 0.08 -2.15 10.60
CA GLN A 138 -0.49 -3.31 9.93
C GLN A 138 -1.98 -3.44 10.25
N LEU A 139 -2.82 -3.14 9.27
CA LEU A 139 -4.26 -3.37 9.38
C LEU A 139 -4.59 -4.82 9.01
N LEU A 140 -5.36 -5.49 9.88
CA LEU A 140 -5.77 -6.89 9.74
C LEU A 140 -7.30 -7.01 9.72
N GLU A 141 -7.79 -8.17 9.33
CA GLU A 141 -9.23 -8.48 9.36
C GLU A 141 -9.82 -8.38 10.78
N THR A 142 -8.96 -8.52 11.80
CA THR A 142 -9.32 -8.43 13.22
C THR A 142 -9.12 -7.05 13.83
N THR A 143 -8.64 -6.07 13.05
CA THR A 143 -8.44 -4.71 13.54
C THR A 143 -9.75 -4.09 13.97
N SER A 144 -9.76 -3.45 15.15
CA SER A 144 -10.95 -2.81 15.71
C SER A 144 -11.57 -1.81 14.73
N PRO A 145 -12.90 -1.82 14.53
CA PRO A 145 -13.59 -0.84 13.69
C PRO A 145 -13.28 0.62 14.05
N LEU A 146 -13.05 0.92 15.32
CA LEU A 146 -12.71 2.28 15.77
C LEU A 146 -11.33 2.72 15.25
N ILE A 147 -10.36 1.79 15.22
CA ILE A 147 -9.04 2.05 14.63
C ILE A 147 -9.17 2.27 13.13
N LEU A 148 -9.93 1.43 12.43
CA LEU A 148 -10.16 1.58 10.99
C LEU A 148 -10.81 2.92 10.65
N LEU A 149 -11.80 3.34 11.42
CA LEU A 149 -12.46 4.65 11.27
C LEU A 149 -11.48 5.81 11.53
N ASP A 150 -10.64 5.73 12.57
CA ASP A 150 -9.61 6.74 12.83
C ASP A 150 -8.66 6.89 11.63
N ARG A 151 -8.20 5.78 11.06
CA ARG A 151 -7.28 5.78 9.91
C ARG A 151 -7.90 6.43 8.66
N LEU A 152 -9.16 6.15 8.37
CA LEU A 152 -9.91 6.75 7.27
C LEU A 152 -10.15 8.25 7.50
N THR A 153 -10.52 8.61 8.74
CA THR A 153 -10.84 10.00 9.10
C THR A 153 -9.63 10.92 9.02
N ARG A 154 -8.42 10.44 9.38
CA ARG A 154 -7.18 11.23 9.29
C ARG A 154 -6.85 11.69 7.87
N LEU A 155 -7.30 10.96 6.85
CA LEU A 155 -7.10 11.29 5.44
C LEU A 155 -8.34 11.93 4.81
N ASP A 156 -9.44 11.97 5.54
CA ASP A 156 -10.75 12.41 5.04
C ASP A 156 -11.17 11.65 3.76
N VAL A 157 -11.04 10.33 3.80
CA VAL A 157 -11.39 9.44 2.69
C VAL A 157 -12.40 8.38 3.13
N ASN A 158 -13.17 7.84 2.18
CA ASN A 158 -14.09 6.75 2.44
C ASN A 158 -13.51 5.37 2.07
N ARG A 159 -12.38 5.33 1.34
CA ARG A 159 -11.65 4.10 1.00
C ARG A 159 -10.19 4.22 1.34
N LEU A 160 -9.65 3.21 2.01
CA LEU A 160 -8.22 3.11 2.30
C LEU A 160 -7.68 1.81 1.71
N PHE A 161 -6.80 1.93 0.72
CA PHE A 161 -6.02 0.82 0.19
C PHE A 161 -4.69 0.75 0.92
N THR A 162 -4.41 -0.44 1.49
CA THR A 162 -3.20 -0.73 2.28
C THR A 162 -2.53 -2.00 1.78
N ALA A 163 -1.28 -2.21 2.09
CA ALA A 163 -0.50 -3.37 1.63
C ALA A 163 0.25 -4.11 2.74
N ARG A 164 0.55 -3.42 3.86
CA ARG A 164 1.49 -3.88 4.90
C ARG A 164 1.20 -5.28 5.46
N SER A 165 -0.05 -5.72 5.52
CA SER A 165 -0.39 -7.08 5.99
C SER A 165 -0.02 -8.18 4.99
N GLY A 166 0.23 -7.84 3.73
CA GLY A 166 0.50 -8.79 2.64
C GLY A 166 -0.69 -9.64 2.21
N ARG A 167 -1.84 -9.53 2.88
CA ARG A 167 -3.06 -10.30 2.61
C ARG A 167 -3.97 -9.57 1.63
N GLN A 168 -4.94 -10.29 1.06
CA GLN A 168 -6.03 -9.68 0.30
C GLN A 168 -7.32 -9.80 1.09
N PHE A 169 -7.91 -8.65 1.47
CA PHE A 169 -9.21 -8.58 2.12
C PHE A 169 -9.89 -7.23 1.89
N HIS A 170 -11.19 -7.20 2.08
CA HIS A 170 -12.02 -6.01 2.00
C HIS A 170 -12.94 -5.93 3.22
N LEU A 171 -12.70 -4.96 4.10
CA LEU A 171 -13.53 -4.67 5.25
C LEU A 171 -14.46 -3.50 4.92
N GLN A 172 -15.76 -3.73 5.07
CA GLN A 172 -16.76 -2.70 4.91
C GLN A 172 -17.27 -2.23 6.27
N LEU A 173 -17.13 -0.94 6.51
CA LEU A 173 -17.69 -0.27 7.68
C LEU A 173 -19.03 0.31 7.26
N ASN A 174 -20.11 -0.41 7.59
CA ASN A 174 -21.44 0.04 7.24
C ASN A 174 -21.75 1.35 7.96
N GLY A 175 -22.13 2.36 7.20
CA GLY A 175 -22.61 3.61 7.72
C GLY A 175 -23.83 3.40 8.59
N GLY A 176 -23.96 4.17 9.66
CA GLY A 176 -25.15 4.26 10.50
C GLY A 176 -25.89 5.57 10.23
N THR A 177 -27.12 5.64 10.67
CA THR A 177 -27.86 6.90 10.73
C THR A 177 -27.62 7.53 12.09
N ILE A 178 -27.12 8.76 12.14
CA ILE A 178 -27.03 9.54 13.37
C ILE A 178 -28.28 10.41 13.44
N GLN A 179 -29.15 10.13 14.40
CA GLN A 179 -30.28 11.00 14.73
C GLN A 179 -29.84 11.96 15.82
N SER A 180 -29.74 13.24 15.52
CA SER A 180 -29.55 14.27 16.52
C SER A 180 -30.89 14.92 16.84
N LYS A 181 -31.28 14.92 18.13
CA LYS A 181 -32.37 15.76 18.64
C LYS A 181 -31.74 16.98 19.29
N VAL A 182 -31.83 18.10 18.63
CA VAL A 182 -31.46 19.40 19.24
C VAL A 182 -32.76 20.00 19.80
N LYS A 183 -32.84 20.13 21.12
CA LYS A 183 -33.89 20.92 21.77
C LYS A 183 -33.41 22.35 21.85
N ASP A 184 -33.89 23.16 20.94
CA ASP A 184 -33.83 24.62 21.12
C ASP A 184 -35.17 25.10 21.66
N HIS A 185 -35.18 26.21 22.42
CA HIS A 185 -36.38 26.72 23.14
C HIS A 185 -37.56 27.08 22.23
N ALA A 186 -37.43 26.96 20.91
CA ALA A 186 -38.48 27.32 19.94
C ALA A 186 -38.89 26.24 18.95
N SER A 187 -38.13 25.14 18.74
CA SER A 187 -38.50 24.06 17.83
C SER A 187 -37.71 22.79 18.10
N GLU A 188 -38.35 21.61 17.95
CA GLU A 188 -37.65 20.32 17.84
C GLU A 188 -37.33 20.08 16.36
N GLU A 189 -36.09 20.34 15.93
CA GLU A 189 -35.59 19.90 14.64
C GLU A 189 -34.92 18.53 14.78
N GLN A 190 -35.46 17.56 14.09
CA GLN A 190 -34.86 16.25 13.98
C GLN A 190 -34.08 16.20 12.67
N GLN A 191 -32.75 16.19 12.76
CA GLN A 191 -31.87 16.04 11.60
C GLN A 191 -31.34 14.61 11.55
N GLU A 192 -31.51 13.98 10.40
CA GLU A 192 -30.96 12.67 10.10
C GLU A 192 -29.75 12.82 9.17
N HIS A 193 -28.59 12.39 9.67
CA HIS A 193 -27.35 12.41 8.89
C HIS A 193 -26.96 10.97 8.51
N THR A 194 -26.94 10.69 7.23
CA THR A 194 -26.44 9.40 6.71
C THR A 194 -24.92 9.42 6.74
N VAL A 195 -24.31 8.48 7.48
CA VAL A 195 -22.87 8.29 7.48
C VAL A 195 -22.47 7.53 6.21
N PRO A 196 -21.52 8.00 5.40
CA PRO A 196 -21.10 7.31 4.19
C PRO A 196 -20.50 5.94 4.51
N LYS A 197 -20.67 5.00 3.59
CA LYS A 197 -20.00 3.69 3.67
C LYS A 197 -18.51 3.89 3.54
N ARG A 198 -17.75 3.29 4.45
CA ARG A 198 -16.28 3.33 4.44
C ARG A 198 -15.71 1.94 4.27
N SER A 199 -14.53 1.85 3.67
CA SER A 199 -13.88 0.58 3.38
C SER A 199 -12.38 0.65 3.64
N VAL A 200 -11.84 -0.46 4.16
CA VAL A 200 -10.40 -0.72 4.19
C VAL A 200 -10.13 -1.94 3.34
N ILE A 201 -9.25 -1.80 2.37
CA ILE A 201 -8.90 -2.82 1.39
C ILE A 201 -7.41 -3.11 1.49
N CYS A 202 -7.05 -4.33 1.85
CA CYS A 202 -5.66 -4.77 1.72
C CYS A 202 -5.46 -5.45 0.38
N ILE A 203 -4.50 -4.93 -0.39
CA ILE A 203 -4.34 -5.26 -1.81
C ILE A 203 -3.58 -6.56 -2.08
N GLY A 204 -2.96 -7.14 -1.05
CA GLY A 204 -2.02 -8.25 -1.20
C GLY A 204 -0.57 -7.79 -1.40
N SER A 205 0.33 -8.73 -1.61
CA SER A 205 1.74 -8.49 -1.90
C SER A 205 2.31 -9.55 -2.84
N GLY A 206 3.46 -9.27 -3.44
CA GLY A 206 4.14 -10.18 -4.34
C GLY A 206 3.30 -10.52 -5.57
N ALA A 207 3.00 -11.81 -5.75
CA ALA A 207 2.19 -12.29 -6.87
C ALA A 207 0.72 -11.85 -6.81
N ASN A 208 0.25 -11.43 -5.64
CA ASN A 208 -1.11 -10.99 -5.42
C ASN A 208 -1.22 -9.48 -5.64
N TYR A 209 -2.18 -9.05 -6.44
CA TYR A 209 -2.44 -7.66 -6.72
C TYR A 209 -3.95 -7.40 -6.85
N THR A 210 -4.35 -6.14 -6.85
CA THR A 210 -5.77 -5.77 -6.86
C THR A 210 -6.06 -4.85 -8.04
N LEU A 211 -7.17 -5.09 -8.73
CA LEU A 211 -7.76 -4.12 -9.65
C LEU A 211 -8.93 -3.41 -8.97
N TYR A 212 -8.97 -2.11 -9.13
CA TYR A 212 -10.06 -1.27 -8.66
C TYR A 212 -10.65 -0.46 -9.81
N ASP A 213 -11.96 -0.45 -9.92
CA ASP A 213 -12.70 0.40 -10.84
C ASP A 213 -13.41 1.51 -10.05
N PRO A 214 -12.91 2.75 -10.07
CA PRO A 214 -13.51 3.84 -9.31
C PRO A 214 -14.93 4.20 -9.76
N ALA A 215 -15.28 3.93 -11.03
CA ALA A 215 -16.59 4.30 -11.56
C ALA A 215 -17.72 3.36 -11.06
N SER A 216 -17.39 2.10 -10.81
CA SER A 216 -18.35 1.08 -10.33
C SER A 216 -18.12 0.66 -8.87
N ASP A 217 -17.07 1.20 -8.23
CA ASP A 217 -16.60 0.79 -6.89
C ASP A 217 -16.30 -0.72 -6.81
N HIS A 218 -15.84 -1.30 -7.92
CA HIS A 218 -15.58 -2.73 -8.03
C HIS A 218 -14.13 -3.06 -7.70
N ILE A 219 -13.92 -4.02 -6.81
CA ILE A 219 -12.62 -4.53 -6.39
C ILE A 219 -12.49 -5.98 -6.88
N GLU A 220 -11.39 -6.27 -7.56
CA GLU A 220 -11.05 -7.61 -8.05
C GLU A 220 -9.67 -8.00 -7.50
N PHE A 221 -9.62 -9.04 -6.66
CA PHE A 221 -8.39 -9.62 -6.17
C PHE A 221 -7.84 -10.63 -7.17
N LEU A 222 -6.57 -10.49 -7.52
CA LEU A 222 -5.92 -11.26 -8.57
C LEU A 222 -4.58 -11.82 -8.07
N SER A 223 -4.12 -12.86 -8.76
CA SER A 223 -2.79 -13.42 -8.58
C SER A 223 -2.20 -13.82 -9.93
N VAL A 224 -0.94 -13.46 -10.18
CA VAL A 224 -0.23 -13.98 -11.33
C VAL A 224 0.25 -15.39 -11.04
N SER A 225 -0.14 -16.36 -11.88
CA SER A 225 0.29 -17.75 -11.77
C SER A 225 1.71 -17.87 -12.32
N GLY A 226 2.72 -17.85 -11.45
CA GLY A 226 4.09 -18.06 -11.87
C GLY A 226 4.95 -18.46 -10.67
N ARG A 227 5.41 -19.71 -10.64
CA ARG A 227 6.33 -20.37 -9.71
C ARG A 227 6.35 -19.74 -8.33
N SER A 228 5.59 -20.30 -7.40
CA SER A 228 5.63 -19.95 -5.98
C SER A 228 7.05 -20.18 -5.44
N GLY A 229 7.84 -19.13 -5.38
CA GLY A 229 8.88 -19.03 -4.39
C GLY A 229 8.16 -18.96 -3.05
N ARG A 230 8.26 -20.03 -2.25
CA ARG A 230 7.79 -19.99 -0.86
C ARG A 230 8.63 -18.96 -0.13
N PHE A 231 8.12 -17.74 -0.02
CA PHE A 231 8.60 -16.81 0.97
C PHE A 231 7.90 -17.16 2.29
N ASN A 232 8.62 -17.86 3.16
CA ASN A 232 8.32 -17.83 4.58
C ASN A 232 8.64 -16.40 5.06
N LEU A 233 7.62 -15.54 5.11
CA LEU A 233 7.66 -14.40 5.99
C LEU A 233 7.62 -14.99 7.41
N GLY A 234 8.81 -15.14 8.01
CA GLY A 234 8.95 -15.55 9.39
C GLY A 234 8.35 -14.48 10.28
N PHE A 235 7.07 -14.63 10.58
CA PHE A 235 6.39 -13.94 11.66
C PHE A 235 6.29 -14.97 12.81
N GLY A 236 7.24 -14.87 13.77
CA GLY A 236 7.15 -15.47 15.09
C GLY A 236 6.68 -14.41 16.07
#